data_2da67ebfb2a893664e7de8a10b485c5d
#
_entry.id   2da67ebfb2a893664e7de8a10b485c5d
#
_cell.length_a   1.000
_cell.length_b   1.000
_cell.length_c   1.000
_cell.angle_alpha   90.00
_cell.angle_beta   90.00
_cell.angle_gamma   90.00
#
_symmetry.space_group_name_H-M   'P 1'
#
loop_
_entity.id
_entity.type
_entity.pdbx_description
1 polymer ?
#
loop_
_entity_poly.entity_id
_entity_poly.type
_entity_poly.pdbx_seq_one_letter_code
_entity_poly.pdbx_strand_id
1 'polypeptide(L)'
;MKFKMFSVVVGTEACICSCPFCVSGVEPDQKNLKERNINWRNLKIAGNLANRSGIDTVMLTSRGEPTLFPEQITEYLKHLKEFRFPFVELQSNCIPIALNKEKYDKYLKEWYDEGLTTITISVVSNRPEINQKVYMPNSDAYIDLPDLIKYLHSFGFSLRLTCVCCKNMMDTVDKVEEFINFAKENKVEQVTLRPVNDEFRKKSAEVWIKENKLTDEQKLKIKYFLEDAGTKLLELERIGTIYDVKGQNVCLSLPLNKNTRDINPDNARNLIFFQDGHIRYEWEMEGGILL
;
A
#
# COMPACT_ATOMS: atom_id res chain seq x y z
N MET A 1 -22.54 -6.44 -10.17
CA MET A 1 -21.09 -6.17 -10.12
C MET A 1 -20.64 -6.28 -8.67
N LYS A 2 -19.64 -7.10 -8.40
CA LYS A 2 -19.02 -7.24 -7.07
C LYS A 2 -17.61 -6.68 -7.12
N PHE A 3 -17.22 -5.95 -6.08
CA PHE A 3 -15.88 -5.41 -5.90
C PHE A 3 -15.10 -6.24 -4.87
N LYS A 4 -13.78 -6.30 -5.00
CA LYS A 4 -12.89 -7.04 -4.09
C LYS A 4 -12.14 -6.12 -3.12
N MET A 5 -11.92 -4.87 -3.50
CA MET A 5 -11.15 -3.89 -2.74
C MET A 5 -11.83 -2.53 -2.82
N PHE A 6 -11.83 -1.81 -1.71
CA PHE A 6 -12.27 -0.41 -1.67
C PHE A 6 -11.10 0.48 -1.28
N SER A 7 -10.78 1.44 -2.14
CA SER A 7 -9.72 2.42 -1.92
C SER A 7 -10.30 3.82 -1.86
N VAL A 8 -9.86 4.61 -0.90
CA VAL A 8 -10.17 6.03 -0.75
C VAL A 8 -8.87 6.82 -0.95
N VAL A 9 -8.88 7.72 -1.93
CA VAL A 9 -7.71 8.52 -2.29
C VAL A 9 -7.65 9.77 -1.43
N VAL A 10 -6.59 9.87 -0.62
CA VAL A 10 -6.30 10.98 0.29
C VAL A 10 -5.32 11.96 -0.35
N GLY A 11 -5.53 13.24 -0.15
CA GLY A 11 -4.57 14.28 -0.52
C GLY A 11 -4.39 14.46 -2.03
N THR A 12 -3.22 14.96 -2.37
CA THR A 12 -2.84 15.26 -3.75
C THR A 12 -1.67 14.37 -4.19
N GLU A 13 -0.99 14.73 -5.28
CA GLU A 13 0.27 14.10 -5.73
C GLU A 13 1.49 14.50 -4.88
N ALA A 14 1.31 15.36 -3.87
CA ALA A 14 2.40 15.79 -3.01
C ALA A 14 3.01 14.60 -2.26
N CYS A 15 4.32 14.45 -2.38
CA CYS A 15 5.09 13.41 -1.73
C CYS A 15 6.48 13.93 -1.38
N ILE A 16 7.03 13.49 -0.26
CA ILE A 16 8.42 13.79 0.12
C ILE A 16 9.43 12.81 -0.50
N CYS A 17 8.92 11.74 -1.12
CA CYS A 17 9.74 10.71 -1.76
C CYS A 17 9.82 10.90 -3.28
N SER A 18 10.87 10.34 -3.87
CA SER A 18 11.13 10.36 -5.31
C SER A 18 11.28 8.94 -5.86
N CYS A 19 10.42 8.01 -5.43
CA CYS A 19 10.52 6.59 -5.78
C CYS A 19 10.48 6.40 -7.30
N PRO A 20 11.48 5.75 -7.92
CA PRO A 20 11.52 5.57 -9.37
C PRO A 20 10.44 4.61 -9.90
N PHE A 21 9.87 3.78 -9.02
CA PHE A 21 8.79 2.84 -9.31
C PHE A 21 7.41 3.32 -8.82
N CYS A 22 7.25 4.61 -8.53
CA CYS A 22 6.01 5.12 -7.95
C CYS A 22 4.81 4.82 -8.84
N VAL A 23 3.80 4.17 -8.26
CA VAL A 23 2.56 3.78 -8.98
C VAL A 23 1.76 4.98 -9.47
N SER A 24 1.89 6.16 -8.86
CA SER A 24 1.28 7.39 -9.37
C SER A 24 1.74 7.76 -10.77
N GLY A 25 2.88 7.22 -11.22
CA GLY A 25 3.37 7.36 -12.59
C GLY A 25 2.65 6.51 -13.63
N VAL A 26 1.81 5.56 -13.20
CA VAL A 26 1.01 4.67 -14.07
C VAL A 26 -0.34 5.26 -14.41
N GLU A 27 -0.87 6.12 -13.53
CA GLU A 27 -2.18 6.73 -13.67
C GLU A 27 -2.18 7.90 -14.67
N PRO A 28 -3.31 8.17 -15.36
CA PRO A 28 -3.46 9.36 -16.16
C PRO A 28 -3.22 10.63 -15.35
N ASP A 29 -2.54 11.60 -15.93
CA ASP A 29 -2.36 12.92 -15.31
C ASP A 29 -3.72 13.53 -14.98
N GLN A 30 -4.09 13.53 -13.73
CA GLN A 30 -5.24 14.29 -13.25
C GLN A 30 -4.78 15.72 -12.98
N LYS A 31 -4.78 16.52 -14.04
CA LYS A 31 -4.52 17.95 -13.96
C LYS A 31 -5.53 18.56 -12.98
N ASN A 32 -5.06 19.11 -11.85
CA ASN A 32 -5.82 19.88 -10.85
C ASN A 32 -6.46 19.13 -9.68
N LEU A 33 -5.80 18.14 -9.09
CA LEU A 33 -6.09 17.78 -7.71
C LEU A 33 -5.55 18.90 -6.77
N LYS A 34 -6.21 20.03 -6.74
CA LYS A 34 -6.11 20.96 -5.61
C LYS A 34 -6.90 20.35 -4.46
N GLU A 35 -6.54 20.68 -3.22
CA GLU A 35 -7.41 20.39 -2.07
C GLU A 35 -8.82 20.88 -2.39
N ARG A 36 -9.71 19.97 -2.71
CA ARG A 36 -11.11 20.28 -3.04
C ARG A 36 -11.97 19.81 -1.88
N ASN A 37 -13.12 20.44 -1.75
CA ASN A 37 -14.16 19.94 -0.88
C ASN A 37 -14.49 18.49 -1.28
N ILE A 38 -14.36 17.56 -0.34
CA ILE A 38 -14.63 16.14 -0.57
C ILE A 38 -16.13 15.98 -0.88
N ASN A 39 -16.44 15.20 -1.90
CA ASN A 39 -17.82 14.85 -2.24
C ASN A 39 -18.34 13.73 -1.34
N TRP A 40 -18.80 14.08 -0.14
CA TRP A 40 -19.29 13.13 0.87
C TRP A 40 -20.48 12.30 0.38
N ARG A 41 -21.36 12.88 -0.46
CA ARG A 41 -22.48 12.15 -1.07
C ARG A 41 -21.98 10.95 -1.87
N ASN A 42 -20.97 11.16 -2.71
CA ASN A 42 -20.43 10.10 -3.55
C ASN A 42 -19.58 9.10 -2.73
N LEU A 43 -18.87 9.55 -1.68
CA LEU A 43 -18.24 8.65 -0.72
C LEU A 43 -19.27 7.69 -0.10
N LYS A 44 -20.43 8.21 0.26
CA LYS A 44 -21.51 7.38 0.81
C LYS A 44 -22.03 6.36 -0.21
N ILE A 45 -22.11 6.71 -1.48
CA ILE A 45 -22.47 5.76 -2.55
C ILE A 45 -21.39 4.68 -2.66
N ALA A 46 -20.10 5.05 -2.66
CA ALA A 46 -18.99 4.10 -2.73
C ALA A 46 -18.97 3.15 -1.54
N GLY A 47 -19.13 3.65 -0.31
CA GLY A 47 -19.19 2.84 0.91
C GLY A 47 -20.35 1.84 0.90
N ASN A 48 -21.53 2.26 0.44
CA ASN A 48 -22.67 1.35 0.27
C ASN A 48 -22.43 0.27 -0.79
N LEU A 49 -21.76 0.60 -1.89
CA LEU A 49 -21.36 -0.38 -2.92
C LEU A 49 -20.34 -1.37 -2.37
N ALA A 50 -19.38 -0.89 -1.58
CA ALA A 50 -18.39 -1.72 -0.91
C ALA A 50 -19.05 -2.72 0.04
N ASN A 51 -19.95 -2.27 0.92
CA ASN A 51 -20.69 -3.13 1.84
C ASN A 51 -21.53 -4.18 1.10
N ARG A 52 -22.25 -3.78 0.05
CA ARG A 52 -23.05 -4.73 -0.78
C ARG A 52 -22.17 -5.75 -1.51
N SER A 53 -20.92 -5.42 -1.75
CA SER A 53 -19.93 -6.34 -2.36
C SER A 53 -19.31 -7.30 -1.34
N GLY A 54 -19.58 -7.10 -0.04
CA GLY A 54 -18.98 -7.89 1.05
C GLY A 54 -17.49 -7.56 1.26
N ILE A 55 -17.11 -6.31 1.05
CA ILE A 55 -15.73 -5.86 1.30
C ILE A 55 -15.54 -5.66 2.81
N ASP A 56 -14.52 -6.31 3.36
CA ASP A 56 -14.18 -6.21 4.78
C ASP A 56 -13.10 -5.15 5.06
N THR A 57 -12.32 -4.78 4.04
CA THR A 57 -11.19 -3.86 4.19
C THR A 57 -11.34 -2.65 3.28
N VAL A 58 -11.26 -1.46 3.87
CA VAL A 58 -11.10 -0.21 3.13
C VAL A 58 -9.68 0.32 3.31
N MET A 59 -9.07 0.77 2.21
CA MET A 59 -7.72 1.31 2.18
C MET A 59 -7.74 2.82 1.97
N LEU A 60 -7.17 3.57 2.90
CA LEU A 60 -6.77 4.96 2.70
C LEU A 60 -5.42 4.95 2.00
N THR A 61 -5.36 5.49 0.81
CA THR A 61 -4.15 5.56 -0.02
C THR A 61 -4.03 6.93 -0.67
N SER A 62 -2.97 7.19 -1.41
CA SER A 62 -2.77 8.47 -2.08
C SER A 62 -2.06 8.28 -3.42
N ARG A 63 -2.15 9.28 -4.27
CA ARG A 63 -1.25 9.43 -5.42
C ARG A 63 0.12 10.02 -5.02
N GLY A 64 0.21 10.59 -3.82
CA GLY A 64 1.42 11.07 -3.16
C GLY A 64 1.66 10.35 -1.83
N GLU A 65 1.82 11.13 -0.78
CA GLU A 65 1.94 10.64 0.59
C GLU A 65 0.73 11.08 1.43
N PRO A 66 -0.15 10.15 1.85
CA PRO A 66 -1.39 10.51 2.52
C PRO A 66 -1.17 11.19 3.87
N THR A 67 -0.10 10.87 4.59
CA THR A 67 0.17 11.47 5.91
C THR A 67 0.56 12.94 5.86
N LEU A 68 0.81 13.51 4.68
CA LEU A 68 0.91 14.96 4.52
C LEU A 68 -0.44 15.68 4.72
N PHE A 69 -1.54 14.94 4.72
CA PHE A 69 -2.91 15.43 4.84
C PHE A 69 -3.64 14.81 6.04
N PRO A 70 -3.11 14.97 7.27
CA PRO A 70 -3.61 14.25 8.43
C PRO A 70 -5.04 14.62 8.80
N GLU A 71 -5.46 15.88 8.63
CA GLU A 71 -6.83 16.32 8.85
C GLU A 71 -7.81 15.61 7.91
N GLN A 72 -7.43 15.43 6.65
CA GLN A 72 -8.27 14.76 5.68
C GLN A 72 -8.41 13.26 5.97
N ILE A 73 -7.34 12.61 6.46
CA ILE A 73 -7.43 11.22 6.94
C ILE A 73 -8.47 11.14 8.06
N THR A 74 -8.39 12.04 9.04
CA THR A 74 -9.36 12.10 10.14
C THR A 74 -10.80 12.23 9.64
N GLU A 75 -11.06 13.15 8.70
CA GLU A 75 -12.40 13.36 8.15
C GLU A 75 -12.91 12.10 7.42
N TYR A 76 -12.06 11.45 6.62
CA TYR A 76 -12.43 10.18 5.98
C TYR A 76 -12.77 9.09 6.99
N LEU A 77 -11.98 8.93 8.05
CA LEU A 77 -12.22 7.93 9.09
C LEU A 77 -13.58 8.16 9.77
N LYS A 78 -13.90 9.41 10.15
CA LYS A 78 -15.20 9.76 10.71
C LYS A 78 -16.38 9.37 9.81
N HIS A 79 -16.26 9.61 8.51
CA HIS A 79 -17.31 9.24 7.56
C HIS A 79 -17.35 7.75 7.25
N LEU A 80 -16.20 7.06 7.24
CA LEU A 80 -16.14 5.61 7.00
C LEU A 80 -16.70 4.78 8.15
N LYS A 81 -16.71 5.33 9.36
CA LYS A 81 -17.24 4.68 10.57
C LYS A 81 -18.72 4.25 10.45
N GLU A 82 -19.52 4.99 9.66
CA GLU A 82 -20.94 4.63 9.42
C GLU A 82 -21.10 3.26 8.72
N PHE A 83 -20.10 2.84 7.93
CA PHE A 83 -20.16 1.59 7.15
C PHE A 83 -19.68 0.36 7.94
N ARG A 84 -19.02 0.56 9.09
CA ARG A 84 -18.55 -0.50 9.99
C ARG A 84 -17.64 -1.52 9.32
N PHE A 85 -16.71 -1.06 8.45
CA PHE A 85 -15.68 -1.94 7.90
C PHE A 85 -14.85 -2.53 9.04
N PRO A 86 -14.67 -3.88 9.09
CA PRO A 86 -13.86 -4.53 10.12
C PRO A 86 -12.41 -4.05 10.11
N PHE A 87 -11.88 -3.78 8.91
CA PHE A 87 -10.50 -3.34 8.74
C PHE A 87 -10.44 -2.03 7.96
N VAL A 88 -9.74 -1.06 8.53
CA VAL A 88 -9.39 0.20 7.88
C VAL A 88 -7.87 0.29 7.87
N GLU A 89 -7.28 0.37 6.68
CA GLU A 89 -5.84 0.36 6.45
C GLU A 89 -5.37 1.69 5.87
N LEU A 90 -4.29 2.25 6.42
CA LEU A 90 -3.60 3.41 5.85
C LEU A 90 -2.31 2.94 5.18
N GLN A 91 -2.16 3.19 3.87
CA GLN A 91 -0.94 2.90 3.11
C GLN A 91 -0.07 4.14 2.99
N SER A 92 1.13 4.13 3.56
CA SER A 92 2.03 5.26 3.65
C SER A 92 3.50 4.83 3.60
N ASN A 93 4.41 5.76 3.28
CA ASN A 93 5.83 5.59 3.56
C ASN A 93 6.16 5.90 5.03
N CYS A 94 5.24 6.51 5.76
CA CYS A 94 5.33 6.90 7.17
C CYS A 94 6.50 7.84 7.53
N ILE A 95 7.22 8.36 6.54
CA ILE A 95 8.37 9.25 6.78
C ILE A 95 7.93 10.56 7.46
N PRO A 96 6.82 11.24 7.05
CA PRO A 96 6.33 12.41 7.76
C PRO A 96 6.03 12.15 9.24
N ILE A 97 5.48 10.98 9.57
CA ILE A 97 5.20 10.56 10.95
C ILE A 97 6.51 10.39 11.72
N ALA A 98 7.47 9.63 11.15
CA ALA A 98 8.74 9.35 11.81
C ALA A 98 9.56 10.62 12.09
N LEU A 99 9.55 11.58 11.16
CA LEU A 99 10.29 12.83 11.28
C LEU A 99 9.64 13.85 12.22
N ASN A 100 8.36 13.69 12.57
CA ASN A 100 7.64 14.67 13.40
C ASN A 100 6.60 14.00 14.30
N LYS A 101 7.05 13.09 15.15
CA LYS A 101 6.19 12.30 16.06
C LYS A 101 5.27 13.17 16.90
N GLU A 102 5.79 14.24 17.50
CA GLU A 102 5.03 15.16 18.34
C GLU A 102 3.81 15.75 17.61
N LYS A 103 3.97 16.13 16.35
CA LYS A 103 2.85 16.58 15.51
C LYS A 103 1.81 15.49 15.31
N TYR A 104 2.25 14.23 15.14
CA TYR A 104 1.37 13.12 14.79
C TYR A 104 0.75 12.42 15.99
N ASP A 105 1.21 12.61 17.23
CA ASP A 105 0.65 12.00 18.44
C ASP A 105 -0.87 12.16 18.52
N LYS A 106 -1.37 13.39 18.33
CA LYS A 106 -2.80 13.67 18.37
C LYS A 106 -3.59 12.99 17.26
N TYR A 107 -3.01 12.95 16.04
CA TYR A 107 -3.67 12.32 14.88
C TYR A 107 -3.69 10.81 15.00
N LEU A 108 -2.59 10.17 15.40
CA LEU A 108 -2.52 8.73 15.57
C LEU A 108 -3.51 8.24 16.61
N LYS A 109 -3.64 8.97 17.73
CA LYS A 109 -4.65 8.67 18.74
C LYS A 109 -6.07 8.82 18.18
N GLU A 110 -6.37 9.95 17.50
CA GLU A 110 -7.68 10.20 16.90
C GLU A 110 -7.99 9.16 15.82
N TRP A 111 -7.03 8.79 14.96
CA TRP A 111 -7.23 7.77 13.92
C TRP A 111 -7.54 6.41 14.51
N TYR A 112 -6.87 6.01 15.59
CA TYR A 112 -7.17 4.77 16.29
C TYR A 112 -8.60 4.80 16.86
N ASP A 113 -8.99 5.87 17.53
CA ASP A 113 -10.32 6.05 18.12
C ASP A 113 -11.44 6.10 17.03
N GLU A 114 -11.12 6.61 15.84
CA GLU A 114 -12.03 6.64 14.68
C GLU A 114 -12.02 5.36 13.86
N GLY A 115 -11.24 4.34 14.25
CA GLY A 115 -11.32 2.99 13.71
C GLY A 115 -10.28 2.61 12.68
N LEU A 116 -9.19 3.39 12.54
CA LEU A 116 -8.02 2.92 11.78
C LEU A 116 -7.42 1.72 12.51
N THR A 117 -7.33 0.58 11.83
CA THR A 117 -6.85 -0.67 12.43
C THR A 117 -5.40 -0.97 12.10
N THR A 118 -5.00 -0.64 10.87
CA THR A 118 -3.72 -1.09 10.32
C THR A 118 -2.98 0.05 9.63
N ILE A 119 -1.69 0.17 9.88
CA ILE A 119 -0.80 1.05 9.13
C ILE A 119 0.16 0.19 8.33
N THR A 120 0.15 0.39 7.01
CA THR A 120 1.06 -0.27 6.08
C THR A 120 2.21 0.66 5.75
N ILE A 121 3.43 0.23 6.07
CA ILE A 121 4.66 0.98 5.81
C ILE A 121 5.30 0.46 4.53
N SER A 122 5.49 1.32 3.55
CA SER A 122 6.14 0.99 2.28
C SER A 122 7.65 1.06 2.42
N VAL A 123 8.35 -0.04 2.06
CA VAL A 123 9.82 -0.15 2.10
C VAL A 123 10.34 -0.92 0.88
N VAL A 124 11.66 -0.91 0.67
CA VAL A 124 12.36 -1.80 -0.29
C VAL A 124 13.36 -2.72 0.41
N SER A 125 13.64 -2.47 1.69
CA SER A 125 14.59 -3.24 2.51
C SER A 125 14.34 -2.97 4.00
N ASN A 126 14.88 -3.84 4.87
CA ASN A 126 15.05 -3.56 6.30
C ASN A 126 16.24 -2.62 6.60
N ARG A 127 17.10 -2.37 5.61
CA ARG A 127 18.32 -1.57 5.75
C ARG A 127 18.05 -0.10 5.42
N PRO A 128 18.31 0.84 6.36
CA PRO A 128 18.01 2.27 6.18
C PRO A 128 18.72 2.88 4.95
N GLU A 129 19.97 2.53 4.72
CA GLU A 129 20.78 3.07 3.62
C GLU A 129 20.25 2.65 2.23
N ILE A 130 19.58 1.49 2.13
CA ILE A 130 18.95 1.05 0.88
C ILE A 130 17.64 1.79 0.67
N ASN A 131 16.81 1.90 1.70
CA ASN A 131 15.57 2.67 1.64
C ASN A 131 15.86 4.15 1.31
N GLN A 132 16.87 4.76 1.95
CA GLN A 132 17.27 6.15 1.71
C GLN A 132 17.57 6.42 0.23
N LYS A 133 18.40 5.59 -0.41
CA LYS A 133 18.76 5.74 -1.82
C LYS A 133 17.57 5.71 -2.77
N VAL A 134 16.49 5.00 -2.39
CA VAL A 134 15.31 4.80 -3.24
C VAL A 134 14.21 5.81 -2.94
N TYR A 135 13.92 6.01 -1.67
CA TYR A 135 12.81 6.90 -1.25
C TYR A 135 13.27 8.36 -1.12
N MET A 136 14.45 8.58 -0.57
CA MET A 136 14.98 9.91 -0.26
C MET A 136 16.40 10.10 -0.81
N PRO A 137 16.63 10.03 -2.14
CA PRO A 137 17.98 10.04 -2.72
C PRO A 137 18.76 11.34 -2.45
N ASN A 138 18.05 12.42 -2.12
CA ASN A 138 18.64 13.73 -1.81
C ASN A 138 18.77 13.99 -0.29
N SER A 139 18.59 12.97 0.55
CA SER A 139 18.75 13.06 2.00
C SER A 139 19.98 12.28 2.45
N ASP A 140 20.61 12.75 3.51
CA ASP A 140 21.79 12.08 4.11
C ASP A 140 21.41 10.89 5.00
N ALA A 141 20.13 10.77 5.37
CA ALA A 141 19.64 9.74 6.28
C ALA A 141 18.22 9.26 5.91
N TYR A 142 17.86 8.10 6.44
CA TYR A 142 16.51 7.54 6.42
C TYR A 142 15.98 7.39 7.85
N ILE A 143 14.68 7.14 7.97
CA ILE A 143 14.02 6.89 9.26
C ILE A 143 14.52 5.60 9.91
N ASP A 144 14.51 5.55 11.23
CA ASP A 144 14.72 4.34 12.03
C ASP A 144 13.42 3.51 12.01
N LEU A 145 13.41 2.41 11.25
CA LEU A 145 12.22 1.56 11.13
C LEU A 145 11.84 0.87 12.45
N PRO A 146 12.76 0.26 13.21
CA PRO A 146 12.45 -0.30 14.53
C PRO A 146 11.81 0.70 15.49
N ASP A 147 12.33 1.92 15.55
CA ASP A 147 11.80 2.98 16.40
C ASP A 147 10.40 3.44 15.93
N LEU A 148 10.19 3.57 14.62
CA LEU A 148 8.86 3.88 14.06
C LEU A 148 7.85 2.75 14.33
N ILE A 149 8.23 1.50 14.13
CA ILE A 149 7.36 0.33 14.41
C ILE A 149 6.94 0.33 15.88
N LYS A 150 7.89 0.45 16.80
CA LYS A 150 7.60 0.53 18.24
C LYS A 150 6.69 1.70 18.59
N TYR A 151 6.92 2.86 17.97
CA TYR A 151 6.11 4.05 18.17
C TYR A 151 4.66 3.85 17.72
N LEU A 152 4.43 3.31 16.52
CA LEU A 152 3.09 3.05 16.00
C LEU A 152 2.36 1.97 16.82
N HIS A 153 3.05 0.91 17.25
CA HIS A 153 2.48 -0.10 18.16
C HIS A 153 2.03 0.50 19.50
N SER A 154 2.68 1.56 19.98
CA SER A 154 2.29 2.19 21.25
C SER A 154 0.90 2.83 21.21
N PHE A 155 0.34 3.08 20.02
CA PHE A 155 -1.04 3.52 19.81
C PHE A 155 -2.03 2.37 19.60
N GLY A 156 -1.56 1.12 19.48
CA GLY A 156 -2.40 -0.06 19.31
C GLY A 156 -2.63 -0.50 17.86
N PHE A 157 -1.96 0.11 16.89
CA PHE A 157 -2.10 -0.28 15.48
C PHE A 157 -1.48 -1.64 15.19
N SER A 158 -2.13 -2.43 14.34
CA SER A 158 -1.47 -3.52 13.62
C SER A 158 -0.62 -2.94 12.50
N LEU A 159 0.57 -3.53 12.26
CA LEU A 159 1.48 -3.04 11.24
C LEU A 159 1.69 -4.06 10.12
N ARG A 160 1.78 -3.55 8.90
CA ARG A 160 2.20 -4.31 7.73
C ARG A 160 3.41 -3.65 7.09
N LEU A 161 4.46 -4.41 6.84
CA LEU A 161 5.54 -3.95 5.95
C LEU A 161 5.27 -4.42 4.54
N THR A 162 5.08 -3.47 3.61
CA THR A 162 5.01 -3.78 2.18
C THR A 162 6.35 -3.50 1.54
N CYS A 163 7.06 -4.57 1.20
CA CYS A 163 8.36 -4.50 0.55
C CYS A 163 8.24 -4.62 -0.95
N VAL A 164 8.64 -3.57 -1.68
CA VAL A 164 8.74 -3.61 -3.15
C VAL A 164 10.03 -4.35 -3.51
N CYS A 165 9.88 -5.54 -4.12
CA CYS A 165 11.01 -6.41 -4.45
C CYS A 165 11.63 -6.00 -5.78
N CYS A 166 12.89 -5.57 -5.71
CA CYS A 166 13.69 -5.10 -6.84
C CYS A 166 15.09 -5.71 -6.79
N LYS A 167 15.75 -5.77 -7.94
CA LYS A 167 17.13 -6.21 -8.09
C LYS A 167 18.07 -5.37 -7.21
N ASN A 168 19.05 -6.01 -6.60
CA ASN A 168 20.00 -5.44 -5.64
C ASN A 168 19.41 -5.00 -4.28
N MET A 169 18.08 -5.11 -4.10
CA MET A 169 17.37 -4.74 -2.88
C MET A 169 16.79 -5.98 -2.20
N MET A 170 15.67 -6.49 -2.71
CA MET A 170 14.98 -7.68 -2.21
C MET A 170 14.87 -8.70 -3.36
N ASP A 171 15.99 -9.30 -3.74
CA ASP A 171 16.14 -10.11 -4.95
C ASP A 171 16.74 -11.50 -4.73
N THR A 172 17.10 -11.84 -3.50
CA THR A 172 17.63 -13.15 -3.13
C THR A 172 16.84 -13.75 -1.97
N VAL A 173 16.89 -15.07 -1.83
CA VAL A 173 16.28 -15.80 -0.72
C VAL A 173 16.81 -15.30 0.62
N ASP A 174 18.14 -15.14 0.75
CA ASP A 174 18.77 -14.70 1.99
C ASP A 174 18.26 -13.33 2.45
N LYS A 175 18.09 -12.37 1.52
CA LYS A 175 17.54 -11.04 1.84
C LYS A 175 16.07 -11.12 2.25
N VAL A 176 15.29 -11.99 1.60
CA VAL A 176 13.89 -12.22 1.96
C VAL A 176 13.79 -12.83 3.35
N GLU A 177 14.61 -13.83 3.66
CA GLU A 177 14.65 -14.44 5.00
C GLU A 177 15.10 -13.43 6.07
N GLU A 178 16.14 -12.63 5.78
CA GLU A 178 16.59 -11.53 6.66
C GLU A 178 15.45 -10.54 6.94
N PHE A 179 14.70 -10.16 5.91
CA PHE A 179 13.58 -9.23 6.05
C PHE A 179 12.41 -9.82 6.85
N ILE A 180 12.10 -11.09 6.65
CA ILE A 180 11.09 -11.82 7.42
C ILE A 180 11.49 -11.89 8.90
N ASN A 181 12.76 -12.22 9.19
CA ASN A 181 13.29 -12.26 10.55
C ASN A 181 13.25 -10.88 11.20
N PHE A 182 13.65 -9.82 10.46
CA PHE A 182 13.53 -8.43 10.93
C PHE A 182 12.09 -8.07 11.32
N ALA A 183 11.11 -8.41 10.47
CA ALA A 183 9.71 -8.14 10.77
C ALA A 183 9.24 -8.88 12.03
N LYS A 184 9.62 -10.15 12.18
CA LYS A 184 9.30 -10.96 13.35
C LYS A 184 9.92 -10.42 14.64
N GLU A 185 11.21 -10.05 14.63
CA GLU A 185 11.93 -9.46 15.77
C GLU A 185 11.29 -8.15 16.24
N ASN A 186 10.78 -7.35 15.30
CA ASN A 186 10.08 -6.10 15.56
C ASN A 186 8.56 -6.27 15.78
N LYS A 187 8.06 -7.52 15.87
CA LYS A 187 6.65 -7.86 16.12
C LYS A 187 5.67 -7.30 15.09
N VAL A 188 6.12 -7.12 13.86
CA VAL A 188 5.25 -6.71 12.75
C VAL A 188 4.27 -7.84 12.43
N GLU A 189 2.98 -7.55 12.36
CA GLU A 189 1.94 -8.56 12.19
C GLU A 189 1.98 -9.18 10.78
N GLN A 190 2.27 -8.39 9.76
CA GLN A 190 2.22 -8.86 8.38
C GLN A 190 3.36 -8.31 7.53
N VAL A 191 3.84 -9.16 6.62
CA VAL A 191 4.79 -8.78 5.56
C VAL A 191 4.11 -9.00 4.21
N THR A 192 4.26 -8.04 3.30
CA THR A 192 3.89 -8.22 1.89
C THR A 192 5.13 -8.06 1.03
N LEU A 193 5.50 -9.11 0.32
CA LEU A 193 6.53 -9.09 -0.72
C LEU A 193 5.84 -8.80 -2.05
N ARG A 194 6.17 -7.67 -2.67
CA ARG A 194 5.54 -7.21 -3.91
C ARG A 194 6.60 -6.98 -4.98
N PRO A 195 6.74 -7.87 -5.96
CA PRO A 195 7.58 -7.59 -7.12
C PRO A 195 7.17 -6.27 -7.77
N VAL A 196 8.15 -5.48 -8.20
CA VAL A 196 7.86 -4.20 -8.87
C VAL A 196 7.01 -4.44 -10.11
N ASN A 197 6.01 -3.57 -10.32
CA ASN A 197 5.19 -3.60 -11.52
C ASN A 197 6.03 -3.17 -12.73
N ASP A 198 5.91 -3.86 -13.86
CA ASP A 198 6.64 -3.59 -15.10
C ASP A 198 5.83 -2.79 -16.14
N GLU A 199 4.63 -2.36 -15.80
CA GLU A 199 3.79 -1.51 -16.63
C GLU A 199 3.81 -0.06 -16.13
N PHE A 200 4.52 0.83 -16.87
CA PHE A 200 4.64 2.24 -16.51
C PHE A 200 4.44 3.15 -17.72
N ARG A 201 3.84 4.33 -17.48
CA ARG A 201 3.61 5.35 -18.52
C ARG A 201 4.76 6.34 -18.67
N LYS A 202 5.53 6.60 -17.60
CA LYS A 202 6.66 7.53 -17.64
C LYS A 202 7.91 6.80 -18.14
N LYS A 203 8.52 7.29 -19.23
CA LYS A 203 9.75 6.71 -19.81
C LYS A 203 10.90 6.56 -18.81
N SER A 204 11.06 7.51 -17.89
CA SER A 204 12.12 7.44 -16.85
C SER A 204 11.91 6.27 -15.89
N ALA A 205 10.66 6.02 -15.47
CA ALA A 205 10.31 4.87 -14.65
C ALA A 205 10.50 3.55 -15.43
N GLU A 206 10.13 3.53 -16.70
CA GLU A 206 10.30 2.36 -17.57
C GLU A 206 11.75 1.91 -17.67
N VAL A 207 12.69 2.86 -17.87
CA VAL A 207 14.13 2.54 -17.92
C VAL A 207 14.60 1.96 -16.61
N TRP A 208 14.30 2.62 -15.48
CA TRP A 208 14.72 2.16 -14.16
C TRP A 208 14.17 0.75 -13.86
N ILE A 209 12.91 0.49 -14.20
CA ILE A 209 12.26 -0.79 -13.94
C ILE A 209 12.86 -1.91 -14.77
N LYS A 210 13.14 -1.68 -16.07
CA LYS A 210 13.82 -2.66 -16.91
C LYS A 210 15.16 -3.13 -16.33
N GLU A 211 15.89 -2.22 -15.68
CA GLU A 211 17.18 -2.49 -15.05
C GLU A 211 17.04 -3.15 -13.67
N ASN A 212 15.97 -2.83 -12.93
CA ASN A 212 15.83 -3.19 -11.52
C ASN A 212 14.71 -4.18 -11.21
N LYS A 213 13.89 -4.60 -12.17
CA LYS A 213 12.90 -5.64 -11.92
C LYS A 213 13.55 -7.00 -11.67
N LEU A 214 12.91 -7.81 -10.85
CA LEU A 214 13.31 -9.20 -10.65
C LEU A 214 13.18 -9.99 -11.95
N THR A 215 14.15 -10.88 -12.21
CA THR A 215 14.01 -11.91 -13.23
C THR A 215 12.97 -12.94 -12.82
N ASP A 216 12.44 -13.70 -13.79
CA ASP A 216 11.49 -14.77 -13.48
C ASP A 216 12.12 -15.88 -12.62
N GLU A 217 13.41 -16.14 -12.81
CA GLU A 217 14.17 -17.06 -11.96
C GLU A 217 14.23 -16.57 -10.50
N GLN A 218 14.49 -15.29 -10.28
CA GLN A 218 14.51 -14.72 -8.92
C GLN A 218 13.12 -14.80 -8.27
N LYS A 219 12.05 -14.46 -9.00
CA LYS A 219 10.67 -14.59 -8.52
C LYS A 219 10.33 -16.04 -8.13
N LEU A 220 10.73 -16.99 -8.96
CA LEU A 220 10.51 -18.43 -8.70
C LEU A 220 11.30 -18.91 -7.47
N LYS A 221 12.57 -18.50 -7.31
CA LYS A 221 13.36 -18.85 -6.12
C LYS A 221 12.73 -18.34 -4.84
N ILE A 222 12.27 -17.08 -4.83
CA ILE A 222 11.55 -16.50 -3.68
C ILE A 222 10.26 -17.29 -3.41
N LYS A 223 9.48 -17.60 -4.45
CA LYS A 223 8.25 -18.38 -4.30
C LYS A 223 8.53 -19.76 -3.70
N TYR A 224 9.48 -20.51 -4.25
CA TYR A 224 9.83 -21.85 -3.76
C TYR A 224 10.36 -21.81 -2.32
N PHE A 225 11.14 -20.79 -1.97
CA PHE A 225 11.57 -20.61 -0.59
C PHE A 225 10.37 -20.46 0.36
N LEU A 226 9.38 -19.64 -0.01
CA LEU A 226 8.18 -19.44 0.82
C LEU A 226 7.32 -20.73 0.89
N GLU A 227 7.28 -21.52 -0.17
CA GLU A 227 6.57 -22.80 -0.22
C GLU A 227 7.28 -23.89 0.62
N ASP A 228 8.61 -23.87 0.66
CA ASP A 228 9.42 -24.85 1.39
C ASP A 228 9.56 -24.49 2.88
N ALA A 229 9.85 -23.23 3.17
CA ALA A 229 10.07 -22.74 4.54
C ALA A 229 8.79 -22.41 5.31
N GLY A 230 7.64 -22.32 4.62
CA GLY A 230 6.37 -21.88 5.18
C GLY A 230 5.20 -22.83 4.92
N THR A 231 4.13 -22.61 5.66
CA THR A 231 2.84 -23.26 5.42
C THR A 231 1.91 -22.31 4.68
N LYS A 232 1.37 -22.73 3.53
CA LYS A 232 0.36 -21.95 2.82
C LYS A 232 -0.90 -21.86 3.67
N LEU A 233 -1.32 -20.62 3.99
CA LEU A 233 -2.51 -20.36 4.79
C LEU A 233 -3.72 -20.04 3.91
N LEU A 234 -3.53 -19.17 2.90
CA LEU A 234 -4.63 -18.67 2.10
C LEU A 234 -4.14 -18.27 0.70
N GLU A 235 -4.95 -18.52 -0.30
CA GLU A 235 -4.78 -17.98 -1.64
C GLU A 235 -5.84 -16.92 -1.92
N LEU A 236 -5.37 -15.69 -2.08
CA LEU A 236 -6.21 -14.56 -2.43
C LEU A 236 -6.24 -14.44 -3.95
N GLU A 237 -7.35 -14.82 -4.55
CA GLU A 237 -7.53 -14.78 -6.00
C GLU A 237 -7.07 -13.43 -6.57
N ARG A 238 -6.06 -13.44 -7.45
CA ARG A 238 -5.47 -12.27 -8.15
C ARG A 238 -4.79 -11.23 -7.24
N ILE A 239 -4.62 -11.52 -5.96
CA ILE A 239 -3.95 -10.63 -5.01
C ILE A 239 -2.61 -11.21 -4.60
N GLY A 240 -2.58 -12.49 -4.25
CA GLY A 240 -1.38 -13.18 -3.82
C GLY A 240 -1.64 -14.39 -2.96
N THR A 241 -0.58 -14.98 -2.44
CA THR A 241 -0.64 -16.14 -1.55
C THR A 241 -0.06 -15.78 -0.19
N ILE A 242 -0.74 -16.17 0.87
CA ILE A 242 -0.32 -15.93 2.26
C ILE A 242 0.27 -17.23 2.82
N TYR A 243 1.43 -17.09 3.45
CA TYR A 243 2.17 -18.15 4.12
C TYR A 243 2.40 -17.81 5.59
N ASP A 244 2.40 -18.82 6.45
CA ASP A 244 3.08 -18.76 7.73
C ASP A 244 4.53 -19.21 7.51
N VAL A 245 5.48 -18.30 7.61
CA VAL A 245 6.91 -18.59 7.51
C VAL A 245 7.53 -18.53 8.90
N LYS A 246 7.68 -19.68 9.55
CA LYS A 246 8.25 -19.79 10.91
C LYS A 246 7.52 -18.89 11.93
N GLY A 247 6.20 -18.74 11.82
CA GLY A 247 5.37 -17.91 12.69
C GLY A 247 5.24 -16.44 12.26
N GLN A 248 5.74 -16.06 11.08
CA GLN A 248 5.51 -14.75 10.47
C GLN A 248 4.50 -14.85 9.33
N ASN A 249 3.48 -13.99 9.34
CA ASN A 249 2.54 -13.87 8.22
C ASN A 249 3.22 -13.16 7.03
N VAL A 250 3.32 -13.85 5.92
CA VAL A 250 3.99 -13.34 4.69
C VAL A 250 3.07 -13.51 3.49
N CYS A 251 2.70 -12.41 2.86
CA CYS A 251 1.98 -12.40 1.60
C CYS A 251 2.94 -12.20 0.43
N LEU A 252 2.99 -13.17 -0.49
CA LEU A 252 3.61 -12.97 -1.80
C LEU A 252 2.55 -12.40 -2.75
N SER A 253 2.61 -11.11 -2.98
CA SER A 253 1.65 -10.40 -3.82
C SER A 253 1.94 -10.60 -5.31
N LEU A 254 0.90 -10.82 -6.09
CA LEU A 254 1.01 -10.83 -7.55
C LEU A 254 1.15 -9.40 -8.07
N PRO A 255 2.01 -9.16 -9.08
CA PRO A 255 2.09 -7.86 -9.72
C PRO A 255 0.76 -7.51 -10.38
N LEU A 256 0.38 -6.24 -10.29
CA LEU A 256 -0.75 -5.69 -11.01
C LEU A 256 -0.31 -5.45 -12.46
N ASN A 257 -0.62 -6.36 -13.36
CA ASN A 257 -0.33 -6.18 -14.78
C ASN A 257 -1.55 -6.51 -15.65
N LYS A 258 -1.48 -6.19 -16.95
CA LYS A 258 -2.58 -6.45 -17.90
C LYS A 258 -2.98 -7.92 -17.99
N ASN A 259 -2.03 -8.82 -17.77
CA ASN A 259 -2.27 -10.26 -17.82
C ASN A 259 -2.99 -10.79 -16.57
N THR A 260 -3.02 -10.01 -15.47
CA THR A 260 -3.81 -10.31 -14.28
C THR A 260 -5.19 -9.64 -14.30
N ARG A 261 -5.47 -8.83 -15.33
CA ARG A 261 -6.82 -8.32 -15.63
C ARG A 261 -7.67 -9.47 -16.16
N ASP A 262 -8.40 -10.06 -15.30
CA ASP A 262 -9.25 -11.14 -15.71
C ASP A 262 -10.59 -10.65 -16.25
N ILE A 263 -11.01 -11.36 -17.23
CA ILE A 263 -12.22 -11.15 -18.00
C ILE A 263 -13.41 -11.81 -17.29
N ASN A 264 -13.46 -11.78 -15.96
CA ASN A 264 -14.70 -12.17 -15.30
C ASN A 264 -15.65 -10.97 -15.28
N PRO A 265 -16.69 -10.95 -16.15
CA PRO A 265 -17.56 -9.79 -16.30
C PRO A 265 -18.33 -9.43 -15.03
N ASP A 266 -18.41 -10.33 -14.07
CA ASP A 266 -19.19 -10.14 -12.85
C ASP A 266 -18.40 -9.49 -11.70
N ASN A 267 -17.06 -9.46 -11.77
CA ASN A 267 -16.20 -9.00 -10.69
C ASN A 267 -15.24 -7.89 -11.14
N ALA A 268 -15.46 -6.69 -10.68
CA ALA A 268 -14.45 -5.63 -10.73
C ALA A 268 -13.52 -5.76 -9.52
N ARG A 269 -12.20 -5.68 -9.72
CA ARG A 269 -11.24 -5.79 -8.62
C ARG A 269 -11.37 -4.62 -7.66
N ASN A 270 -11.37 -3.39 -8.18
CA ASN A 270 -11.27 -2.17 -7.40
C ASN A 270 -12.58 -1.39 -7.40
N LEU A 271 -12.88 -0.79 -6.26
CA LEU A 271 -13.76 0.34 -6.11
C LEU A 271 -12.89 1.47 -5.57
N ILE A 272 -12.80 2.60 -6.27
CA ILE A 272 -11.87 3.67 -5.94
C ILE A 272 -12.65 4.96 -5.85
N PHE A 273 -12.57 5.63 -4.72
CA PHE A 273 -13.16 6.95 -4.52
C PHE A 273 -12.08 8.02 -4.57
N PHE A 274 -12.28 9.03 -5.40
CA PHE A 274 -11.46 10.21 -5.50
C PHE A 274 -12.15 11.43 -4.87
N GLN A 275 -11.37 12.39 -4.37
CA GLN A 275 -11.88 13.56 -3.66
C GLN A 275 -12.88 14.39 -4.47
N ASP A 276 -12.67 14.50 -5.78
CA ASP A 276 -13.57 15.21 -6.71
C ASP A 276 -14.94 14.55 -6.86
N GLY A 277 -15.13 13.40 -6.21
CA GLY A 277 -16.35 12.64 -6.20
C GLY A 277 -16.43 11.56 -7.27
N HIS A 278 -15.45 11.44 -8.13
CA HIS A 278 -15.42 10.32 -9.06
C HIS A 278 -15.26 9.00 -8.32
N ILE A 279 -16.07 8.04 -8.71
CA ILE A 279 -15.95 6.63 -8.30
C ILE A 279 -15.48 5.86 -9.51
N ARG A 280 -14.35 5.13 -9.37
CA ARG A 280 -13.75 4.37 -10.47
C ARG A 280 -13.61 2.91 -10.09
N TYR A 281 -13.56 2.05 -11.10
CA TYR A 281 -13.24 0.63 -10.94
C TYR A 281 -11.86 0.25 -11.48
N GLU A 282 -11.15 1.21 -12.08
CA GLU A 282 -9.84 1.02 -12.67
C GLU A 282 -8.93 2.23 -12.41
N TRP A 283 -7.68 1.97 -12.04
CA TRP A 283 -6.69 3.00 -11.76
C TRP A 283 -6.13 3.65 -13.03
N GLU A 284 -5.88 2.83 -14.05
CA GLU A 284 -5.05 3.22 -15.21
C GLU A 284 -5.85 3.74 -16.40
N MET A 285 -7.12 3.34 -16.51
CA MET A 285 -7.94 3.67 -17.68
C MET A 285 -8.83 4.88 -17.43
N GLU A 286 -8.73 5.90 -18.30
CA GLU A 286 -9.56 7.10 -18.18
C GLU A 286 -11.07 6.78 -18.19
N GLY A 287 -11.49 5.82 -19.01
CA GLY A 287 -12.86 5.36 -19.09
C GLY A 287 -13.32 4.47 -17.92
N GLY A 288 -12.45 4.18 -16.94
CA GLY A 288 -12.78 3.35 -15.79
C GLY A 288 -13.65 4.04 -14.72
N ILE A 289 -14.56 4.92 -15.14
CA ILE A 289 -15.44 5.71 -14.26
C ILE A 289 -16.77 4.97 -14.09
N LEU A 290 -17.20 4.86 -12.83
CA LEU A 290 -18.49 4.31 -12.45
C LEU A 290 -19.51 5.44 -12.19
N LEU A 291 -19.06 6.55 -11.57
CA LEU A 291 -19.85 7.73 -11.26
C LEU A 291 -18.97 8.97 -11.24
#